data_9d052b72c1295298501d36de5ebeb0e7
#
_entry.id   9d052b72c1295298501d36de5ebeb0e7
#
_cell.length_a   1.000
_cell.length_b   1.000
_cell.length_c   1.000
_cell.angle_alpha   90.00
_cell.angle_beta   90.00
_cell.angle_gamma   90.00
#
_symmetry.space_group_name_H-M   'P 1'
#
loop_
_entity.id
_entity.type
_entity.pdbx_description
1 polymer ?
#
loop_
_entity_poly.entity_id
_entity_poly.type
_entity_poly.pdbx_seq_one_letter_code
_entity_poly.pdbx_strand_id
1 'polypeptide(L)'
;ATGKELKASDKPTYSDVFSEKICQLAKKDKSIVAVTAAMPDGTGLNKFSKWFPDRFFDVGIAEEHAVTFSAGMAAGGLKPVFAVYSSFLQRAYDQILHDVCIQHLHVVFAIDRAGLVGSDGETHQGIFDLSFLTSIPNMTVMAPKNGSELSAMLEFALLNFNSPIAIRYPRGQAYDGLEEYNAPIRYGKAEMIIEESDIALVAAGNMLITAQAVREKLKEKGYNITIVNERFIKPVDTDMLDRLSESHRLIVTMEENVLSGGFGEAVCQYYDDTCNDIDVLNIALPDDYVEHGNVDILRRESGVDKDSVVAKILNRWANVLNKDKSNESVSYTHLTL
;
A
#
# COMPACT_ATOMS: atom_id res chain seq x y z
N ALA A 1 33.96 12.64 -12.35
CA ALA A 1 33.41 11.78 -11.29
C ALA A 1 34.42 11.82 -10.13
N THR A 2 34.07 12.50 -9.06
CA THR A 2 34.84 12.53 -7.81
C THR A 2 34.42 11.29 -7.04
N GLY A 3 35.23 10.22 -7.02
CA GLY A 3 34.95 8.96 -6.32
C GLY A 3 34.82 9.08 -4.79
N LYS A 4 33.86 9.88 -4.33
CA LYS A 4 33.40 9.84 -2.96
C LYS A 4 32.41 8.70 -2.87
N GLU A 5 32.77 7.62 -2.20
CA GLU A 5 31.80 6.64 -1.72
C GLU A 5 30.72 7.40 -0.94
N LEU A 6 29.49 7.32 -1.41
CA LEU A 6 28.32 7.72 -0.61
C LEU A 6 28.34 6.82 0.61
N LYS A 7 28.49 7.37 1.80
CA LYS A 7 28.33 6.61 3.05
C LYS A 7 26.98 5.90 2.97
N ALA A 8 26.99 4.59 3.08
CA ALA A 8 25.78 3.81 3.25
C ALA A 8 25.00 4.41 4.44
N SER A 9 23.71 4.60 4.29
CA SER A 9 22.87 5.06 5.39
C SER A 9 22.89 3.99 6.49
N ASP A 10 23.07 4.40 7.76
CA ASP A 10 23.05 3.49 8.90
C ASP A 10 21.62 2.96 9.21
N LYS A 11 20.60 3.45 8.52
CA LYS A 11 19.20 3.02 8.72
C LYS A 11 18.87 1.83 7.82
N PRO A 12 18.08 0.85 8.32
CA PRO A 12 17.71 -0.32 7.55
C PRO A 12 16.81 0.04 6.35
N THR A 13 16.91 -0.73 5.29
CA THR A 13 15.94 -0.71 4.18
C THR A 13 14.69 -1.53 4.54
N TYR A 14 13.60 -1.38 3.76
CA TYR A 14 12.43 -2.26 3.91
C TYR A 14 12.77 -3.73 3.68
N SER A 15 13.66 -4.03 2.73
CA SER A 15 14.16 -5.41 2.49
C SER A 15 14.95 -5.94 3.69
N ASP A 16 15.70 -5.08 4.43
CA ASP A 16 16.39 -5.48 5.68
C ASP A 16 15.40 -5.79 6.80
N VAL A 17 14.36 -4.95 6.96
CA VAL A 17 13.29 -5.16 7.94
C VAL A 17 12.55 -6.48 7.64
N PHE A 18 12.19 -6.72 6.39
CA PHE A 18 11.60 -7.99 5.95
C PHE A 18 12.51 -9.18 6.27
N SER A 19 13.79 -9.09 5.87
CA SER A 19 14.82 -10.13 6.08
C SER A 19 14.97 -10.51 7.56
N GLU A 20 15.07 -9.51 8.44
CA GLU A 20 15.20 -9.74 9.87
C GLU A 20 13.95 -10.40 10.44
N LYS A 21 12.77 -9.88 10.08
CA LYS A 21 11.50 -10.36 10.63
C LYS A 21 11.17 -11.78 10.19
N ILE A 22 11.33 -12.11 8.89
CA ILE A 22 11.07 -13.48 8.41
C ILE A 22 12.01 -14.49 9.06
N CYS A 23 13.29 -14.13 9.26
CA CYS A 23 14.25 -14.98 9.97
C CYS A 23 13.87 -15.19 11.44
N GLN A 24 13.39 -14.16 12.13
CA GLN A 24 12.91 -14.26 13.51
C GLN A 24 11.69 -15.19 13.63
N LEU A 25 10.74 -15.07 12.72
CA LEU A 25 9.55 -15.91 12.70
C LEU A 25 9.88 -17.36 12.34
N ALA A 26 10.74 -17.59 11.34
CA ALA A 26 11.18 -18.93 10.94
C ALA A 26 12.00 -19.69 11.99
N LYS A 27 12.66 -18.99 12.94
CA LYS A 27 13.28 -19.63 14.11
C LYS A 27 12.24 -20.24 15.04
N LYS A 28 11.07 -19.62 15.17
CA LYS A 28 9.98 -20.04 16.06
C LYS A 28 9.06 -21.06 15.42
N ASP A 29 8.83 -20.93 14.10
CA ASP A 29 7.91 -21.79 13.34
C ASP A 29 8.65 -22.44 12.16
N LYS A 30 8.81 -23.77 12.24
CA LYS A 30 9.51 -24.56 11.22
C LYS A 30 8.70 -24.74 9.93
N SER A 31 7.41 -24.46 9.94
CA SER A 31 6.56 -24.53 8.75
C SER A 31 6.78 -23.36 7.78
N ILE A 32 7.42 -22.27 8.24
CA ILE A 32 7.71 -21.11 7.40
C ILE A 32 8.85 -21.45 6.43
N VAL A 33 8.57 -21.30 5.15
CA VAL A 33 9.52 -21.48 4.03
C VAL A 33 9.56 -20.22 3.18
N ALA A 34 10.69 -19.94 2.53
CA ALA A 34 10.87 -18.77 1.68
C ALA A 34 11.12 -19.19 0.23
N VAL A 35 10.42 -18.52 -0.68
CA VAL A 35 10.52 -18.72 -2.12
C VAL A 35 10.90 -17.40 -2.78
N THR A 36 11.73 -17.44 -3.81
CA THR A 36 12.01 -16.29 -4.69
C THR A 36 12.25 -16.78 -6.12
N ALA A 37 12.25 -15.83 -7.06
CA ALA A 37 12.48 -16.09 -8.49
C ALA A 37 13.72 -15.29 -8.96
N ALA A 38 14.92 -15.80 -8.67
CA ALA A 38 16.22 -15.21 -8.99
C ALA A 38 16.47 -13.82 -8.33
N MET A 39 15.84 -13.54 -7.21
CA MET A 39 15.92 -12.24 -6.52
C MET A 39 16.34 -12.33 -5.03
N PRO A 40 17.20 -13.27 -4.60
CA PRO A 40 17.49 -13.45 -3.17
C PRO A 40 18.14 -12.22 -2.52
N ASP A 41 19.02 -11.54 -3.23
CA ASP A 41 19.68 -10.31 -2.76
C ASP A 41 18.69 -9.16 -2.64
N GLY A 42 17.98 -8.89 -3.71
CA GLY A 42 17.10 -7.74 -3.82
C GLY A 42 15.88 -7.80 -2.91
N THR A 43 15.41 -9.00 -2.59
CA THR A 43 14.30 -9.21 -1.65
C THR A 43 14.75 -9.45 -0.20
N GLY A 44 16.07 -9.43 0.08
CA GLY A 44 16.60 -9.62 1.44
C GLY A 44 16.64 -11.07 1.93
N LEU A 45 16.48 -12.07 1.06
CA LEU A 45 16.42 -13.49 1.47
C LEU A 45 17.80 -14.16 1.65
N ASN A 46 18.91 -13.48 1.39
CA ASN A 46 20.27 -14.04 1.57
C ASN A 46 20.54 -14.50 2.99
N LYS A 47 20.02 -13.80 4.01
CA LYS A 47 20.15 -14.21 5.41
C LYS A 47 19.36 -15.48 5.68
N PHE A 48 18.14 -15.55 5.18
CA PHE A 48 17.24 -16.71 5.31
C PHE A 48 17.86 -17.95 4.65
N SER A 49 18.39 -17.82 3.43
CA SER A 49 19.02 -18.94 2.70
C SER A 49 20.22 -19.54 3.43
N LYS A 50 21.00 -18.71 4.12
CA LYS A 50 22.16 -19.15 4.93
C LYS A 50 21.74 -19.83 6.24
N TRP A 51 20.68 -19.37 6.89
CA TRP A 51 20.24 -19.88 8.20
C TRP A 51 19.31 -21.08 8.07
N PHE A 52 18.55 -21.19 6.98
CA PHE A 52 17.55 -22.21 6.75
C PHE A 52 17.61 -22.76 5.32
N PRO A 53 18.77 -23.35 4.90
CA PRO A 53 18.97 -23.78 3.52
C PRO A 53 17.93 -24.80 3.04
N ASP A 54 17.43 -25.67 3.92
CA ASP A 54 16.42 -26.70 3.58
C ASP A 54 14.99 -26.12 3.48
N ARG A 55 14.82 -24.83 3.75
CA ARG A 55 13.54 -24.09 3.72
C ARG A 55 13.56 -22.88 2.81
N PHE A 56 14.61 -22.75 2.00
CA PHE A 56 14.77 -21.70 1.02
C PHE A 56 14.79 -22.28 -0.39
N PHE A 57 13.99 -21.68 -1.28
CA PHE A 57 13.84 -22.12 -2.66
C PHE A 57 13.97 -20.94 -3.62
N ASP A 58 14.98 -20.96 -4.47
CA ASP A 58 15.11 -20.05 -5.61
C ASP A 58 14.80 -20.84 -6.88
N VAL A 59 13.69 -20.49 -7.54
CA VAL A 59 13.21 -21.22 -8.72
C VAL A 59 13.77 -20.67 -10.03
N GLY A 60 14.72 -19.73 -9.97
CA GLY A 60 15.19 -19.01 -11.15
C GLY A 60 14.15 -17.97 -11.63
N ILE A 61 14.32 -17.45 -12.85
CA ILE A 61 13.39 -16.47 -13.44
C ILE A 61 12.12 -17.18 -13.91
N ALA A 62 11.26 -17.57 -12.96
CA ALA A 62 10.04 -18.34 -13.18
C ALA A 62 8.98 -18.00 -12.11
N GLU A 63 8.45 -16.80 -12.14
CA GLU A 63 7.51 -16.28 -11.14
C GLU A 63 6.22 -17.11 -11.10
N GLU A 64 5.72 -17.57 -12.24
CA GLU A 64 4.56 -18.44 -12.35
C GLU A 64 4.79 -19.77 -11.60
N HIS A 65 5.97 -20.38 -11.81
CA HIS A 65 6.35 -21.60 -11.10
C HIS A 65 6.49 -21.35 -9.59
N ALA A 66 7.05 -20.20 -9.17
CA ALA A 66 7.19 -19.84 -7.76
C ALA A 66 5.83 -19.82 -7.05
N VAL A 67 4.78 -19.28 -7.70
CA VAL A 67 3.44 -19.21 -7.13
C VAL A 67 2.80 -20.59 -7.05
N THR A 68 2.80 -21.37 -8.14
CA THR A 68 2.26 -22.75 -8.15
C THR A 68 2.98 -23.63 -7.14
N PHE A 69 4.31 -23.53 -7.03
CA PHE A 69 5.12 -24.24 -6.04
C PHE A 69 4.76 -23.84 -4.61
N SER A 70 4.56 -22.53 -4.35
CA SER A 70 4.09 -22.03 -3.05
C SER A 70 2.70 -22.56 -2.73
N ALA A 71 1.79 -22.61 -3.69
CA ALA A 71 0.46 -23.19 -3.51
C ALA A 71 0.53 -24.67 -3.10
N GLY A 72 1.37 -25.46 -3.76
CA GLY A 72 1.60 -26.87 -3.39
C GLY A 72 2.15 -27.02 -1.97
N MET A 73 3.10 -26.17 -1.55
CA MET A 73 3.64 -26.17 -0.19
C MET A 73 2.57 -25.79 0.83
N ALA A 74 1.74 -24.80 0.56
CA ALA A 74 0.64 -24.39 1.42
C ALA A 74 -0.40 -25.52 1.56
N ALA A 75 -0.75 -26.19 0.48
CA ALA A 75 -1.63 -27.37 0.49
C ALA A 75 -1.02 -28.53 1.31
N GLY A 76 0.31 -28.65 1.36
CA GLY A 76 1.05 -29.59 2.20
C GLY A 76 1.20 -29.16 3.66
N GLY A 77 0.61 -28.03 4.07
CA GLY A 77 0.63 -27.53 5.47
C GLY A 77 1.83 -26.66 5.85
N LEU A 78 2.65 -26.23 4.86
CA LEU A 78 3.69 -25.26 5.08
C LEU A 78 3.13 -23.82 4.98
N LYS A 79 3.93 -22.84 5.41
CA LYS A 79 3.63 -21.41 5.32
C LYS A 79 4.64 -20.74 4.37
N PRO A 80 4.41 -20.80 3.06
CA PRO A 80 5.31 -20.20 2.09
C PRO A 80 5.19 -18.68 2.08
N VAL A 81 6.36 -18.03 2.04
CA VAL A 81 6.51 -16.60 1.78
C VAL A 81 7.20 -16.45 0.43
N PHE A 82 6.47 -16.01 -0.57
CA PHE A 82 7.03 -15.67 -1.87
C PHE A 82 7.45 -14.22 -1.89
N ALA A 83 8.77 -13.98 -1.89
CA ALA A 83 9.36 -12.63 -1.98
C ALA A 83 9.74 -12.31 -3.42
N VAL A 84 9.18 -11.22 -3.94
CA VAL A 84 9.23 -10.88 -5.37
C VAL A 84 9.12 -9.36 -5.56
N TYR A 85 9.66 -8.84 -6.66
CA TYR A 85 9.43 -7.43 -7.05
C TYR A 85 8.02 -7.25 -7.60
N SER A 86 7.40 -6.14 -7.26
CA SER A 86 6.03 -5.80 -7.66
C SER A 86 5.80 -5.97 -9.17
N SER A 87 6.65 -5.37 -10.02
CA SER A 87 6.52 -5.46 -11.47
C SER A 87 6.68 -6.88 -12.04
N PHE A 88 7.40 -7.76 -11.34
CA PHE A 88 7.61 -9.14 -11.81
C PHE A 88 6.50 -10.09 -11.37
N LEU A 89 5.82 -9.78 -10.27
CA LEU A 89 4.68 -10.55 -9.80
C LEU A 89 3.52 -10.59 -10.81
N GLN A 90 3.38 -9.57 -11.65
CA GLN A 90 2.35 -9.51 -12.70
C GLN A 90 2.39 -10.72 -13.65
N ARG A 91 3.58 -11.37 -13.85
CA ARG A 91 3.70 -12.58 -14.69
C ARG A 91 2.92 -13.76 -14.14
N ALA A 92 2.70 -13.81 -12.82
CA ALA A 92 2.05 -14.91 -12.13
C ALA A 92 0.59 -14.61 -11.76
N TYR A 93 -0.06 -13.66 -12.43
CA TYR A 93 -1.44 -13.26 -12.13
C TYR A 93 -2.41 -14.45 -12.17
N ASP A 94 -2.33 -15.29 -13.22
CA ASP A 94 -3.17 -16.47 -13.37
C ASP A 94 -2.95 -17.46 -12.23
N GLN A 95 -1.70 -17.76 -11.87
CA GLN A 95 -1.37 -18.72 -10.81
C GLN A 95 -1.80 -18.21 -9.43
N ILE A 96 -1.71 -16.89 -9.17
CA ILE A 96 -2.24 -16.30 -7.93
C ILE A 96 -3.74 -16.54 -7.85
N LEU A 97 -4.47 -16.26 -8.93
CA LEU A 97 -5.91 -16.46 -9.00
C LEU A 97 -6.27 -17.93 -8.89
N HIS A 98 -5.70 -18.77 -9.74
CA HIS A 98 -6.12 -20.15 -9.98
C HIS A 98 -5.58 -21.12 -8.95
N ASP A 99 -4.25 -21.07 -8.67
CA ASP A 99 -3.60 -22.05 -7.82
C ASP A 99 -3.69 -21.69 -6.33
N VAL A 100 -3.78 -20.38 -6.00
CA VAL A 100 -3.76 -19.91 -4.62
C VAL A 100 -5.15 -19.45 -4.16
N CYS A 101 -5.75 -18.46 -4.82
CA CYS A 101 -6.93 -17.78 -4.29
C CYS A 101 -8.22 -18.57 -4.42
N ILE A 102 -8.45 -19.31 -5.51
CA ILE A 102 -9.63 -20.19 -5.64
C ILE A 102 -9.63 -21.25 -4.53
N GLN A 103 -8.48 -21.75 -4.14
CA GLN A 103 -8.32 -22.80 -3.15
C GLN A 103 -8.17 -22.24 -1.70
N HIS A 104 -8.19 -20.92 -1.51
CA HIS A 104 -7.96 -20.26 -0.22
C HIS A 104 -6.65 -20.69 0.47
N LEU A 105 -5.60 -20.99 -0.28
CA LEU A 105 -4.34 -21.44 0.26
C LEU A 105 -3.57 -20.29 0.93
N HIS A 106 -3.06 -20.54 2.12
CA HIS A 106 -2.29 -19.56 2.88
C HIS A 106 -0.89 -19.37 2.28
N VAL A 107 -0.77 -18.50 1.31
CA VAL A 107 0.48 -18.02 0.73
C VAL A 107 0.65 -16.54 1.08
N VAL A 108 1.82 -16.18 1.60
CA VAL A 108 2.18 -14.79 1.89
C VAL A 108 3.03 -14.25 0.75
N PHE A 109 2.54 -13.24 0.06
CA PHE A 109 3.28 -12.52 -0.98
C PHE A 109 3.97 -11.31 -0.37
N ALA A 110 5.29 -11.34 -0.24
CA ALA A 110 6.11 -10.20 0.19
C ALA A 110 6.57 -9.43 -1.05
N ILE A 111 5.86 -8.34 -1.35
CA ILE A 111 6.01 -7.59 -2.60
C ILE A 111 6.93 -6.40 -2.36
N ASP A 112 8.18 -6.56 -2.72
CA ASP A 112 9.20 -5.51 -2.68
C ASP A 112 9.08 -4.59 -3.90
N ARG A 113 9.58 -3.37 -3.80
CA ARG A 113 9.58 -2.36 -4.88
C ARG A 113 8.19 -1.96 -5.37
N ALA A 114 7.23 -1.89 -4.46
CA ALA A 114 5.92 -1.34 -4.75
C ALA A 114 5.97 0.19 -4.89
N GLY A 115 5.20 0.74 -5.80
CA GLY A 115 5.21 2.16 -6.14
C GLY A 115 6.37 2.55 -7.04
N LEU A 116 6.79 3.80 -6.95
CA LEU A 116 7.87 4.35 -7.76
C LEU A 116 9.24 3.87 -7.26
N VAL A 117 10.01 3.22 -8.12
CA VAL A 117 11.35 2.69 -7.81
C VAL A 117 12.50 3.54 -8.36
N GLY A 118 12.22 4.41 -9.32
CA GLY A 118 13.12 5.43 -9.81
C GLY A 118 14.11 4.95 -10.87
N SER A 119 15.32 4.59 -10.47
CA SER A 119 16.45 4.41 -11.39
C SER A 119 16.33 3.26 -12.39
N ASP A 120 15.51 2.26 -12.09
CA ASP A 120 15.37 1.07 -12.92
C ASP A 120 14.32 1.24 -14.04
N GLY A 121 13.55 2.34 -14.01
CA GLY A 121 12.66 2.79 -15.07
C GLY A 121 11.36 2.01 -15.22
N GLU A 122 10.71 2.18 -16.37
CA GLU A 122 9.36 1.71 -16.71
C GLU A 122 9.14 0.23 -16.43
N THR A 123 10.14 -0.61 -16.69
CA THR A 123 10.05 -2.07 -16.52
C THR A 123 10.06 -2.53 -15.07
N HIS A 124 10.38 -1.63 -14.13
CA HIS A 124 10.52 -1.94 -12.71
C HIS A 124 9.59 -1.14 -11.80
N GLN A 125 8.93 -0.10 -12.33
CA GLN A 125 7.95 0.65 -11.53
C GLN A 125 6.84 -0.27 -11.04
N GLY A 126 6.66 -0.33 -9.72
CA GLY A 126 5.67 -1.19 -9.05
C GLY A 126 4.33 -0.47 -8.88
N ILE A 127 3.75 0.02 -9.97
CA ILE A 127 2.61 0.93 -9.96
C ILE A 127 1.28 0.29 -10.38
N PHE A 128 1.28 -1.03 -10.60
CA PHE A 128 0.10 -1.79 -11.07
C PHE A 128 -0.32 -2.91 -10.11
N ASP A 129 0.46 -3.16 -9.06
CA ASP A 129 0.24 -4.32 -8.17
C ASP A 129 -1.09 -4.24 -7.42
N LEU A 130 -1.50 -3.07 -6.95
CA LEU A 130 -2.83 -2.93 -6.36
C LEU A 130 -3.91 -3.28 -7.37
N SER A 131 -3.84 -2.75 -8.59
CA SER A 131 -4.85 -2.95 -9.62
C SER A 131 -5.08 -4.43 -9.96
N PHE A 132 -4.03 -5.21 -10.15
CA PHE A 132 -4.22 -6.62 -10.48
C PHE A 132 -4.51 -7.50 -9.25
N LEU A 133 -4.02 -7.17 -8.06
CA LEU A 133 -4.28 -7.97 -6.85
C LEU A 133 -5.68 -7.73 -6.30
N THR A 134 -6.18 -6.51 -6.35
CA THR A 134 -7.54 -6.19 -5.83
C THR A 134 -8.64 -6.83 -6.68
N SER A 135 -8.39 -7.09 -7.97
CA SER A 135 -9.33 -7.79 -8.84
C SER A 135 -9.52 -9.28 -8.49
N ILE A 136 -8.58 -9.89 -7.75
CA ILE A 136 -8.61 -11.33 -7.43
C ILE A 136 -9.48 -11.58 -6.19
N PRO A 137 -10.56 -12.39 -6.27
CA PRO A 137 -11.34 -12.79 -5.09
C PRO A 137 -10.47 -13.51 -4.05
N ASN A 138 -10.82 -13.39 -2.78
CA ASN A 138 -10.12 -14.01 -1.64
C ASN A 138 -8.69 -13.50 -1.37
N MET A 139 -8.13 -12.63 -2.21
CA MET A 139 -6.85 -11.98 -1.95
C MET A 139 -7.02 -10.87 -0.92
N THR A 140 -6.17 -10.86 0.11
CA THR A 140 -6.01 -9.74 1.03
C THR A 140 -4.76 -8.93 0.65
N VAL A 141 -4.86 -7.60 0.64
CA VAL A 141 -3.74 -6.72 0.26
C VAL A 141 -3.50 -5.69 1.34
N MET A 142 -2.24 -5.61 1.82
CA MET A 142 -1.80 -4.68 2.87
C MET A 142 -0.65 -3.80 2.39
N ALA A 143 -0.57 -2.58 2.95
CA ALA A 143 0.50 -1.63 2.69
C ALA A 143 0.96 -0.97 4.00
N PRO A 144 2.18 -1.26 4.51
CA PRO A 144 2.67 -0.69 5.75
C PRO A 144 3.10 0.77 5.58
N LYS A 145 2.81 1.60 6.59
CA LYS A 145 3.24 3.01 6.64
C LYS A 145 4.74 3.18 6.93
N ASN A 146 5.34 2.23 7.66
CA ASN A 146 6.74 2.28 8.10
C ASN A 146 7.34 0.88 8.33
N GLY A 147 8.61 0.83 8.73
CA GLY A 147 9.32 -0.44 8.98
C GLY A 147 8.73 -1.26 10.13
N SER A 148 8.32 -0.61 11.22
CA SER A 148 7.69 -1.28 12.36
C SER A 148 6.38 -1.96 11.98
N GLU A 149 5.57 -1.28 11.17
CA GLU A 149 4.29 -1.83 10.69
C GLU A 149 4.49 -2.97 9.69
N LEU A 150 5.53 -2.90 8.81
CA LEU A 150 5.91 -4.04 7.97
C LEU A 150 6.19 -5.29 8.82
N SER A 151 6.96 -5.13 9.90
CA SER A 151 7.24 -6.23 10.83
C SER A 151 5.97 -6.78 11.49
N ALA A 152 5.05 -5.91 11.90
CA ALA A 152 3.77 -6.31 12.50
C ALA A 152 2.85 -7.01 11.48
N MET A 153 2.81 -6.53 10.24
CA MET A 153 2.02 -7.14 9.15
C MET A 153 2.54 -8.53 8.77
N LEU A 154 3.86 -8.73 8.73
CA LEU A 154 4.45 -10.06 8.50
C LEU A 154 4.11 -11.05 9.62
N GLU A 155 4.14 -10.59 10.88
CA GLU A 155 3.73 -11.41 12.01
C GLU A 155 2.24 -11.76 11.95
N PHE A 156 1.39 -10.77 11.65
CA PHE A 156 -0.04 -11.00 11.44
C PHE A 156 -0.28 -12.01 10.33
N ALA A 157 0.32 -11.81 9.15
CA ALA A 157 0.14 -12.67 7.99
C ALA A 157 0.53 -14.13 8.24
N LEU A 158 1.63 -14.36 8.97
CA LEU A 158 2.17 -15.71 9.19
C LEU A 158 1.59 -16.43 10.40
N LEU A 159 1.16 -15.70 11.43
CA LEU A 159 0.74 -16.30 12.71
C LEU A 159 -0.76 -16.15 13.01
N ASN A 160 -1.41 -15.14 12.47
CA ASN A 160 -2.79 -14.78 12.85
C ASN A 160 -3.76 -14.74 11.65
N PHE A 161 -3.32 -15.23 10.48
CA PHE A 161 -4.11 -15.24 9.26
C PHE A 161 -3.92 -16.54 8.48
N ASN A 162 -4.95 -17.02 7.74
CA ASN A 162 -4.94 -18.33 7.10
C ASN A 162 -5.50 -18.31 5.67
N SER A 163 -5.44 -17.18 4.99
CA SER A 163 -5.88 -17.03 3.61
C SER A 163 -4.78 -16.37 2.79
N PRO A 164 -4.90 -16.28 1.44
CA PRO A 164 -3.94 -15.57 0.61
C PRO A 164 -3.78 -14.12 1.04
N ILE A 165 -2.54 -13.66 1.20
CA ILE A 165 -2.26 -12.30 1.65
C ILE A 165 -1.01 -11.74 1.00
N ALA A 166 -1.12 -10.49 0.52
CA ALA A 166 -0.03 -9.71 -0.05
C ALA A 166 0.32 -8.52 0.85
N ILE A 167 1.61 -8.30 1.09
CA ILE A 167 2.14 -7.14 1.79
C ILE A 167 3.07 -6.43 0.82
N ARG A 168 2.68 -5.22 0.39
CA ARG A 168 3.46 -4.42 -0.55
C ARG A 168 4.22 -3.30 0.15
N TYR A 169 5.50 -3.15 -0.12
CA TYR A 169 6.35 -2.13 0.48
C TYR A 169 7.35 -1.56 -0.53
N PRO A 170 7.76 -0.27 -0.35
CA PRO A 170 8.59 0.41 -1.33
C PRO A 170 10.06 -0.03 -1.28
N ARG A 171 10.80 0.30 -2.32
CA ARG A 171 12.26 0.22 -2.36
C ARG A 171 12.89 1.28 -1.46
N GLY A 172 14.02 0.94 -0.85
CA GLY A 172 14.89 1.88 -0.17
C GLY A 172 14.74 1.89 1.34
N GLN A 173 15.15 2.98 1.95
CA GLN A 173 15.21 3.13 3.40
C GLN A 173 13.83 3.03 4.03
N ALA A 174 13.70 2.21 5.07
CA ALA A 174 12.46 2.11 5.83
C ALA A 174 12.18 3.43 6.56
N TYR A 175 10.97 3.91 6.41
CA TYR A 175 10.51 5.08 7.16
C TYR A 175 10.41 4.72 8.65
N ASP A 176 10.92 5.61 9.51
CA ASP A 176 10.97 5.46 10.96
C ASP A 176 10.10 6.49 11.70
N GLY A 177 9.26 7.24 10.98
CA GLY A 177 8.26 8.10 11.60
C GLY A 177 6.96 7.37 11.91
N LEU A 178 6.07 8.01 12.68
CA LEU A 178 4.76 7.48 13.10
C LEU A 178 4.86 6.20 13.95
N GLU A 179 5.97 5.95 14.65
CA GLU A 179 6.14 4.78 15.51
C GLU A 179 5.25 4.82 16.76
N GLU A 180 4.85 6.01 17.19
CA GLU A 180 3.89 6.22 18.28
C GLU A 180 2.49 5.68 17.95
N TYR A 181 2.16 5.58 16.66
CA TYR A 181 0.92 4.96 16.17
C TYR A 181 1.17 3.50 15.86
N ASN A 182 0.91 2.63 16.81
CA ASN A 182 1.25 1.20 16.76
C ASN A 182 0.08 0.31 17.19
N ALA A 183 -1.14 0.69 16.87
CA ALA A 183 -2.31 -0.12 17.16
C ALA A 183 -2.17 -1.53 16.54
N PRO A 184 -2.61 -2.58 17.24
CA PRO A 184 -2.53 -3.95 16.72
C PRO A 184 -3.17 -4.10 15.35
N ILE A 185 -2.54 -4.89 14.47
CA ILE A 185 -3.12 -5.20 13.16
C ILE A 185 -4.38 -6.04 13.37
N ARG A 186 -5.52 -5.54 12.86
CA ARG A 186 -6.81 -6.24 12.83
C ARG A 186 -7.26 -6.34 11.40
N TYR A 187 -7.73 -7.51 10.99
CA TYR A 187 -8.18 -7.77 9.63
C TYR A 187 -9.19 -6.74 9.12
N GLY A 188 -8.88 -6.14 7.98
CA GLY A 188 -9.73 -5.15 7.31
C GLY A 188 -9.93 -3.85 8.09
N LYS A 189 -9.01 -3.48 9.00
CA LYS A 189 -9.13 -2.25 9.79
C LYS A 189 -7.99 -1.28 9.54
N ALA A 190 -8.37 -0.06 9.20
CA ALA A 190 -7.50 1.10 9.11
C ALA A 190 -7.07 1.60 10.51
N GLU A 191 -6.14 2.54 10.55
CA GLU A 191 -5.69 3.18 11.78
C GLU A 191 -5.87 4.70 11.69
N MET A 192 -6.62 5.26 12.62
CA MET A 192 -6.70 6.71 12.78
C MET A 192 -5.38 7.24 13.35
N ILE A 193 -4.68 8.06 12.58
CA ILE A 193 -3.42 8.72 13.01
C ILE A 193 -3.72 10.05 13.68
N ILE A 194 -4.48 10.91 13.01
CA ILE A 194 -4.89 12.22 13.53
C ILE A 194 -6.36 12.38 13.18
N GLU A 195 -7.17 12.78 14.16
CA GLU A 195 -8.57 13.07 13.98
C GLU A 195 -8.85 14.57 14.14
N GLU A 196 -9.30 15.18 13.08
CA GLU A 196 -9.77 16.57 13.03
C GLU A 196 -11.08 16.59 12.22
N SER A 197 -11.40 17.69 11.53
CA SER A 197 -12.60 17.83 10.71
C SER A 197 -12.26 18.24 9.27
N ASP A 198 -13.25 18.63 8.52
CA ASP A 198 -13.21 19.20 7.17
C ASP A 198 -12.72 18.23 6.09
N ILE A 199 -11.43 17.86 6.11
CA ILE A 199 -10.79 17.05 5.06
C ILE A 199 -10.11 15.83 5.69
N ALA A 200 -10.37 14.64 5.17
CA ALA A 200 -9.68 13.42 5.57
C ALA A 200 -8.71 12.94 4.48
N LEU A 201 -7.43 12.79 4.84
CA LEU A 201 -6.42 12.15 4.00
C LEU A 201 -6.36 10.65 4.37
N VAL A 202 -6.81 9.78 3.48
CA VAL A 202 -6.78 8.33 3.65
C VAL A 202 -5.66 7.79 2.78
N ALA A 203 -4.53 7.50 3.38
CA ALA A 203 -3.29 7.22 2.66
C ALA A 203 -2.83 5.77 2.84
N ALA A 204 -2.37 5.16 1.76
CA ALA A 204 -1.84 3.81 1.69
C ALA A 204 -0.31 3.79 1.72
N GLY A 205 0.25 2.99 2.62
CA GLY A 205 1.69 2.73 2.70
C GLY A 205 2.54 4.01 2.83
N ASN A 206 3.57 4.13 1.98
CA ASN A 206 4.49 5.28 2.01
C ASN A 206 3.85 6.64 1.71
N MET A 207 2.63 6.67 1.16
CA MET A 207 1.90 7.93 0.96
C MET A 207 1.54 8.63 2.28
N LEU A 208 1.62 7.94 3.42
CA LEU A 208 1.50 8.56 4.74
C LEU A 208 2.55 9.67 4.98
N ILE A 209 3.76 9.51 4.43
CA ILE A 209 4.82 10.53 4.48
C ILE A 209 4.36 11.81 3.76
N THR A 210 3.79 11.64 2.57
CA THR A 210 3.24 12.76 1.79
C THR A 210 2.03 13.36 2.51
N ALA A 211 1.13 12.54 3.05
CA ALA A 211 -0.07 13.00 3.77
C ALA A 211 0.28 13.88 4.98
N GLN A 212 1.29 13.50 5.77
CA GLN A 212 1.78 14.34 6.87
C GLN A 212 2.28 15.70 6.36
N ALA A 213 3.11 15.71 5.32
CA ALA A 213 3.65 16.95 4.77
C ALA A 213 2.55 17.85 4.13
N VAL A 214 1.53 17.24 3.53
CA VAL A 214 0.34 17.93 3.01
C VAL A 214 -0.46 18.54 4.16
N ARG A 215 -0.70 17.76 5.22
CA ARG A 215 -1.41 18.25 6.42
C ARG A 215 -0.76 19.49 7.00
N GLU A 216 0.57 19.47 7.22
CA GLU A 216 1.29 20.62 7.78
C GLU A 216 1.06 21.89 6.93
N LYS A 217 1.16 21.79 5.60
CA LYS A 217 0.91 22.92 4.69
C LYS A 217 -0.54 23.43 4.71
N LEU A 218 -1.50 22.51 4.79
CA LEU A 218 -2.92 22.90 4.85
C LEU A 218 -3.27 23.49 6.21
N LYS A 219 -2.66 23.00 7.29
CA LYS A 219 -2.83 23.54 8.64
C LYS A 219 -2.31 25.00 8.77
N GLU A 220 -1.19 25.32 8.13
CA GLU A 220 -0.68 26.71 8.02
C GLU A 220 -1.70 27.66 7.37
N LYS A 221 -2.61 27.11 6.55
CA LYS A 221 -3.69 27.84 5.87
C LYS A 221 -5.02 27.83 6.65
N GLY A 222 -5.05 27.22 7.83
CA GLY A 222 -6.21 27.19 8.72
C GLY A 222 -7.20 26.06 8.48
N TYR A 223 -6.81 24.99 7.74
CA TYR A 223 -7.66 23.82 7.55
C TYR A 223 -7.42 22.76 8.63
N ASN A 224 -8.50 22.07 9.01
CA ASN A 224 -8.45 20.91 9.91
C ASN A 224 -8.36 19.62 9.10
N ILE A 225 -7.31 18.84 9.31
CA ILE A 225 -6.99 17.71 8.44
C ILE A 225 -6.83 16.43 9.26
N THR A 226 -7.73 15.49 9.04
CA THR A 226 -7.62 14.11 9.51
C THR A 226 -6.61 13.32 8.69
N ILE A 227 -5.86 12.41 9.31
CA ILE A 227 -5.01 11.43 8.63
C ILE A 227 -5.41 10.03 9.06
N VAL A 228 -5.67 9.18 8.09
CA VAL A 228 -5.94 7.75 8.25
C VAL A 228 -4.88 6.94 7.51
N ASN A 229 -4.32 5.95 8.18
CA ASN A 229 -3.46 4.94 7.60
C ASN A 229 -4.33 3.77 7.10
N GLU A 230 -4.52 3.68 5.79
CA GLU A 230 -5.21 2.55 5.17
C GLU A 230 -4.27 1.35 5.07
N ARG A 231 -4.31 0.54 6.10
CA ARG A 231 -3.48 -0.67 6.22
C ARG A 231 -3.85 -1.76 5.24
N PHE A 232 -5.17 -1.88 4.98
CA PHE A 232 -5.77 -2.91 4.13
C PHE A 232 -6.37 -2.27 2.88
N ILE A 233 -5.70 -2.43 1.77
CA ILE A 233 -6.23 -1.99 0.48
C ILE A 233 -7.40 -2.89 0.06
N LYS A 234 -7.35 -4.16 0.48
CA LYS A 234 -8.43 -5.13 0.31
C LYS A 234 -8.45 -6.12 1.50
N PRO A 235 -9.55 -6.23 2.24
CA PRO A 235 -10.76 -5.38 2.10
C PRO A 235 -10.51 -3.96 2.64
N VAL A 236 -11.21 -2.98 2.08
CA VAL A 236 -11.24 -1.61 2.59
C VAL A 236 -12.00 -1.56 3.92
N ASP A 237 -11.59 -0.70 4.86
CA ASP A 237 -12.31 -0.49 6.13
C ASP A 237 -13.54 0.40 5.93
N THR A 238 -14.67 -0.23 5.63
CA THR A 238 -15.95 0.46 5.40
C THR A 238 -16.48 1.19 6.64
N ASP A 239 -16.25 0.66 7.85
CA ASP A 239 -16.63 1.35 9.09
C ASP A 239 -15.86 2.67 9.27
N MET A 240 -14.58 2.70 8.85
CA MET A 240 -13.78 3.92 8.84
C MET A 240 -14.33 4.91 7.80
N LEU A 241 -14.67 4.44 6.60
CA LEU A 241 -15.22 5.28 5.55
C LEU A 241 -16.56 5.90 5.98
N ASP A 242 -17.45 5.13 6.60
CA ASP A 242 -18.73 5.62 7.13
C ASP A 242 -18.50 6.73 8.18
N ARG A 243 -17.62 6.48 9.16
CA ARG A 243 -17.26 7.46 10.18
C ARG A 243 -16.71 8.75 9.58
N LEU A 244 -15.87 8.64 8.55
CA LEU A 244 -15.31 9.81 7.89
C LEU A 244 -16.37 10.61 7.15
N SER A 245 -17.31 9.97 6.49
CA SER A 245 -18.37 10.65 5.74
C SER A 245 -19.36 11.42 6.66
N GLU A 246 -19.52 11.00 7.92
CA GLU A 246 -20.35 11.69 8.91
C GLU A 246 -19.74 13.01 9.42
N SER A 247 -18.40 13.11 9.40
CA SER A 247 -17.66 14.20 10.06
C SER A 247 -16.81 15.06 9.12
N HIS A 248 -16.66 14.67 7.86
CA HIS A 248 -15.85 15.36 6.85
C HIS A 248 -16.68 15.73 5.63
N ARG A 249 -16.17 16.65 4.83
CA ARG A 249 -16.80 17.13 3.59
C ARG A 249 -16.00 16.74 2.35
N LEU A 250 -14.75 16.32 2.53
CA LEU A 250 -13.88 15.87 1.45
C LEU A 250 -13.01 14.71 1.96
N ILE A 251 -13.09 13.59 1.26
CA ILE A 251 -12.17 12.46 1.44
C ILE A 251 -11.10 12.53 0.34
N VAL A 252 -9.85 12.41 0.72
CA VAL A 252 -8.71 12.40 -0.21
C VAL A 252 -8.01 11.06 -0.09
N THR A 253 -8.15 10.19 -1.07
CA THR A 253 -7.40 8.93 -1.11
C THR A 253 -6.01 9.17 -1.68
N MET A 254 -5.00 8.48 -1.15
CA MET A 254 -3.61 8.67 -1.57
C MET A 254 -2.89 7.33 -1.74
N GLU A 255 -2.45 7.02 -2.96
CA GLU A 255 -1.77 5.77 -3.30
C GLU A 255 -0.65 5.96 -4.35
N GLU A 256 0.43 5.16 -4.28
CA GLU A 256 1.41 5.03 -5.37
C GLU A 256 1.05 3.83 -6.24
N ASN A 257 -0.05 3.95 -6.96
CA ASN A 257 -0.59 3.03 -7.96
C ASN A 257 -1.35 3.85 -9.00
N VAL A 258 -1.57 3.33 -10.19
CA VAL A 258 -2.51 3.94 -11.14
C VAL A 258 -3.92 3.90 -10.53
N LEU A 259 -4.78 4.86 -10.91
CA LEU A 259 -6.12 4.95 -10.32
C LEU A 259 -6.98 3.72 -10.62
N SER A 260 -6.94 3.26 -11.87
CA SER A 260 -7.78 2.13 -12.31
C SER A 260 -7.46 0.85 -11.55
N GLY A 261 -8.45 0.27 -10.90
CA GLY A 261 -8.33 -0.89 -10.00
C GLY A 261 -7.60 -0.59 -8.69
N GLY A 262 -7.27 0.67 -8.41
CA GLY A 262 -6.59 1.08 -7.19
C GLY A 262 -7.51 1.26 -5.98
N PHE A 263 -6.91 1.71 -4.89
CA PHE A 263 -7.62 1.99 -3.62
C PHE A 263 -8.64 3.11 -3.77
N GLY A 264 -8.26 4.21 -4.43
CA GLY A 264 -9.14 5.37 -4.60
C GLY A 264 -10.40 5.05 -5.39
N GLU A 265 -10.31 4.20 -6.42
CA GLU A 265 -11.47 3.76 -7.19
C GLU A 265 -12.41 2.90 -6.32
N ALA A 266 -11.86 2.00 -5.48
CA ALA A 266 -12.65 1.18 -4.57
C ALA A 266 -13.40 2.03 -3.52
N VAL A 267 -12.80 3.12 -3.03
CA VAL A 267 -13.46 4.07 -2.13
C VAL A 267 -14.59 4.82 -2.83
N CYS A 268 -14.37 5.28 -4.07
CA CYS A 268 -15.43 5.92 -4.87
C CYS A 268 -16.61 4.97 -5.09
N GLN A 269 -16.33 3.71 -5.48
CA GLN A 269 -17.37 2.69 -5.66
C GLN A 269 -18.15 2.45 -4.38
N TYR A 270 -17.47 2.35 -3.22
CA TYR A 270 -18.15 2.17 -1.94
C TYR A 270 -19.15 3.29 -1.63
N TYR A 271 -18.75 4.55 -1.81
CA TYR A 271 -19.66 5.68 -1.56
C TYR A 271 -20.80 5.78 -2.57
N ASP A 272 -20.57 5.42 -3.82
CA ASP A 272 -21.61 5.33 -4.84
C ASP A 272 -22.64 4.22 -4.51
N ASP A 273 -22.17 3.02 -4.17
CA ASP A 273 -23.00 1.86 -3.80
C ASP A 273 -23.84 2.13 -2.54
N THR A 274 -23.33 2.94 -1.60
CA THR A 274 -24.04 3.33 -0.37
C THR A 274 -24.87 4.60 -0.51
N CYS A 275 -24.92 5.18 -1.72
CA CYS A 275 -25.61 6.45 -2.00
C CYS A 275 -25.14 7.60 -1.09
N ASN A 276 -23.88 7.62 -0.72
CA ASN A 276 -23.27 8.66 0.09
C ASN A 276 -22.70 9.77 -0.80
N ASP A 277 -23.19 11.00 -0.63
CA ASP A 277 -22.87 12.16 -1.49
C ASP A 277 -21.59 12.92 -1.05
N ILE A 278 -20.70 12.24 -0.32
CA ILE A 278 -19.41 12.83 0.08
C ILE A 278 -18.50 13.07 -1.14
N ASP A 279 -17.86 14.23 -1.19
CA ASP A 279 -16.86 14.49 -2.23
C ASP A 279 -15.59 13.66 -2.01
N VAL A 280 -15.13 12.97 -3.06
CA VAL A 280 -13.88 12.21 -3.07
C VAL A 280 -12.89 12.79 -4.06
N LEU A 281 -11.63 12.93 -3.65
CA LEU A 281 -10.50 13.31 -4.50
C LEU A 281 -9.47 12.18 -4.47
N ASN A 282 -9.21 11.56 -5.61
CA ASN A 282 -8.19 10.52 -5.70
C ASN A 282 -6.82 11.13 -6.08
N ILE A 283 -5.80 10.82 -5.27
CA ILE A 283 -4.39 11.10 -5.54
C ILE A 283 -3.74 9.76 -5.88
N ALA A 284 -3.57 9.52 -7.15
CA ALA A 284 -3.00 8.32 -7.73
C ALA A 284 -2.05 8.70 -8.87
N LEU A 285 -1.26 7.76 -9.34
CA LEU A 285 -0.40 7.94 -10.50
C LEU A 285 -1.25 8.02 -11.78
N PRO A 286 -0.77 8.74 -12.82
CA PRO A 286 -1.48 8.82 -14.09
C PRO A 286 -1.55 7.46 -14.78
N ASP A 287 -2.50 7.31 -15.71
CA ASP A 287 -2.59 6.16 -16.62
C ASP A 287 -1.53 6.29 -17.72
N ASP A 288 -0.27 6.14 -17.32
CA ASP A 288 0.91 6.26 -18.19
C ASP A 288 2.08 5.46 -17.62
N TYR A 289 3.09 5.16 -18.45
CA TYR A 289 4.35 4.58 -18.01
C TYR A 289 5.26 5.67 -17.46
N VAL A 290 5.76 5.45 -16.22
CA VAL A 290 6.67 6.39 -15.57
C VAL A 290 8.10 6.04 -15.91
N GLU A 291 8.82 6.96 -16.55
CA GLU A 291 10.22 6.81 -16.94
C GLU A 291 11.17 6.63 -15.75
N HIS A 292 12.44 6.38 -16.03
CA HIS A 292 13.48 6.33 -15.00
C HIS A 292 13.83 7.73 -14.48
N GLY A 293 14.12 7.85 -13.20
CA GLY A 293 14.48 9.14 -12.61
C GLY A 293 14.68 9.09 -11.11
N ASN A 294 14.92 10.24 -10.53
CA ASN A 294 14.85 10.38 -9.07
C ASN A 294 13.39 10.31 -8.60
N VAL A 295 13.09 9.53 -7.58
CA VAL A 295 11.72 9.29 -7.11
C VAL A 295 10.98 10.59 -6.75
N ASP A 296 11.66 11.58 -6.14
CA ASP A 296 11.01 12.85 -5.78
C ASP A 296 10.66 13.68 -7.02
N ILE A 297 11.47 13.58 -8.09
CA ILE A 297 11.16 14.20 -9.37
C ILE A 297 9.95 13.50 -10.02
N LEU A 298 9.98 12.17 -10.06
CA LEU A 298 8.89 11.37 -10.63
C LEU A 298 7.56 11.61 -9.89
N ARG A 299 7.57 11.72 -8.57
CA ARG A 299 6.38 12.09 -7.79
C ARG A 299 5.83 13.45 -8.18
N ARG A 300 6.71 14.44 -8.43
CA ARG A 300 6.30 15.77 -8.86
C ARG A 300 5.71 15.75 -10.26
N GLU A 301 6.36 15.07 -11.19
CA GLU A 301 5.90 14.94 -12.58
C GLU A 301 4.57 14.19 -12.66
N SER A 302 4.39 13.17 -11.81
CA SER A 302 3.12 12.42 -11.67
C SER A 302 2.06 13.17 -10.85
N GLY A 303 2.38 14.32 -10.25
CA GLY A 303 1.45 15.12 -9.48
C GLY A 303 0.98 14.50 -8.17
N VAL A 304 1.81 13.63 -7.56
CA VAL A 304 1.54 12.98 -6.25
C VAL A 304 2.50 13.46 -5.15
N ASP A 305 3.35 14.45 -5.44
CA ASP A 305 4.16 15.13 -4.45
C ASP A 305 3.31 16.08 -3.58
N LYS A 306 3.91 16.49 -2.45
CA LYS A 306 3.24 17.34 -1.46
C LYS A 306 2.61 18.61 -2.06
N ASP A 307 3.32 19.34 -2.92
CA ASP A 307 2.87 20.63 -3.42
C ASP A 307 1.74 20.48 -4.44
N SER A 308 1.85 19.50 -5.32
CA SER A 308 0.81 19.13 -6.28
C SER A 308 -0.47 18.67 -5.58
N VAL A 309 -0.33 17.85 -4.53
CA VAL A 309 -1.47 17.36 -3.75
C VAL A 309 -2.18 18.50 -3.03
N VAL A 310 -1.44 19.42 -2.38
CA VAL A 310 -2.02 20.62 -1.74
C VAL A 310 -2.80 21.45 -2.76
N ALA A 311 -2.26 21.68 -3.95
CA ALA A 311 -2.94 22.44 -5.00
C ALA A 311 -4.25 21.76 -5.45
N LYS A 312 -4.22 20.43 -5.68
CA LYS A 312 -5.40 19.64 -6.04
C LYS A 312 -6.49 19.71 -4.95
N ILE A 313 -6.09 19.57 -3.67
CA ILE A 313 -7.02 19.64 -2.53
C ILE A 313 -7.67 21.02 -2.44
N LEU A 314 -6.91 22.11 -2.52
CA LEU A 314 -7.46 23.46 -2.43
C LEU A 314 -8.43 23.76 -3.58
N ASN A 315 -8.13 23.30 -4.78
CA ASN A 315 -9.04 23.43 -5.92
C ASN A 315 -10.35 22.65 -5.71
N ARG A 316 -10.27 21.38 -5.26
CA ARG A 316 -11.46 20.57 -4.97
C ARG A 316 -12.28 21.17 -3.82
N TRP A 317 -11.63 21.60 -2.76
CA TRP A 317 -12.27 22.20 -1.60
C TRP A 317 -13.07 23.47 -1.94
N ALA A 318 -12.55 24.33 -2.81
CA ALA A 318 -13.29 25.48 -3.32
C ALA A 318 -14.61 25.09 -3.99
N ASN A 319 -14.61 23.98 -4.74
CA ASN A 319 -15.81 23.44 -5.39
C ASN A 319 -16.80 22.88 -4.36
N VAL A 320 -16.33 22.17 -3.33
CA VAL A 320 -17.16 21.67 -2.21
C VAL A 320 -17.88 22.82 -1.53
N LEU A 321 -17.19 23.91 -1.18
CA LEU A 321 -17.78 25.11 -0.57
C LEU A 321 -18.83 25.81 -1.46
N ASN A 322 -18.64 25.79 -2.77
CA ASN A 322 -19.58 26.39 -3.70
C ASN A 322 -20.86 25.56 -3.87
N LYS A 323 -20.78 24.23 -3.84
CA LYS A 323 -21.95 23.35 -3.84
C LYS A 323 -22.87 23.66 -2.65
N ASP A 324 -22.32 23.83 -1.45
CA ASP A 324 -23.12 24.12 -0.24
C ASP A 324 -23.87 25.43 -0.35
N LYS A 325 -23.21 26.49 -0.84
CA LYS A 325 -23.86 27.80 -1.07
C LYS A 325 -25.02 27.71 -2.05
N SER A 326 -24.89 26.88 -3.09
CA SER A 326 -25.96 26.69 -4.07
C SER A 326 -27.15 25.92 -3.45
N ASN A 327 -26.90 24.92 -2.63
CA ASN A 327 -27.94 24.16 -1.96
C ASN A 327 -28.70 24.99 -0.90
N GLU A 328 -28.00 25.85 -0.16
CA GLU A 328 -28.65 26.82 0.77
C GLU A 328 -29.55 27.79 0.01
N SER A 329 -29.15 28.31 -1.14
CA SER A 329 -29.94 29.25 -1.93
C SER A 329 -31.23 28.62 -2.52
N VAL A 330 -31.19 27.33 -2.88
CA VAL A 330 -32.35 26.58 -3.37
C VAL A 330 -33.32 26.28 -2.24
N SER A 331 -32.84 25.99 -1.02
CA SER A 331 -33.70 25.76 0.15
C SER A 331 -34.51 26.98 0.55
N TYR A 332 -33.98 28.20 0.42
CA TYR A 332 -34.70 29.45 0.68
C TYR A 332 -35.77 29.77 -0.36
N THR A 333 -35.64 29.30 -1.59
CA THR A 333 -36.64 29.52 -2.66
C THR A 333 -37.86 28.62 -2.53
N HIS A 334 -37.79 27.48 -1.84
CA HIS A 334 -38.91 26.60 -1.62
C HIS A 334 -39.76 26.92 -0.36
N LEU A 335 -39.28 27.82 0.50
CA LEU A 335 -40.01 28.26 1.70
C LEU A 335 -40.83 29.55 1.48
N THR A 336 -40.86 30.09 0.27
CA THR A 336 -41.56 31.35 -0.09
C THR A 336 -42.58 31.19 -1.20
N LEU A 337 -43.19 30.01 -1.38
CA LEU A 337 -44.34 29.79 -2.23
C LEU A 337 -45.53 29.24 -1.43
#